data_5499d395bcfb0ce26bd0d5e5fb01cae7
#
_entry.id   5499d395bcfb0ce26bd0d5e5fb01cae7
#
_cell.length_a   1.000
_cell.length_b   1.000
_cell.length_c   1.000
_cell.angle_alpha   90.00
_cell.angle_beta   90.00
_cell.angle_gamma   90.00
#
_symmetry.space_group_name_H-M   'P 1'
#
loop_
_entity.id
_entity.type
_entity.pdbx_description
1 polymer ?
#
loop_
_entity_poly.entity_id
_entity_poly.type
_entity_poly.pdbx_seq_one_letter_code
_entity_poly.pdbx_strand_id
1 'polypeptide(L)'
;MEKKAKEYNRYTVLDAFKCFFWLLIVTALVSIVFQIVLLIVSKSLGLVYAELLETETVSLISCILSPVSMIVFFFAYNGIRKVKNREAITDGEKVSLLPISISIVLAIICIFLFTPLMNLINTLIESSGYVVDNTIPLQNLMANDIGYFLLGLLIYALLPAIAEELIFRGIIQTSLSTRYKGFVTIIISTLLFVLMHGSLNQTFYQFIVGIMLSYLALVGGSIVYSIILHFLNNALVVVFSCFDIVAYLSASEAVYYNIFSMIFPVTIFLLGAALVAVLFWVLKYLRNKNFFRLDEHCKFITIDKDAVAKINAEKVGFKGFFSSMNYNEKIYSIVSFIIIMVIWISNTITGFM
;
A
#
# COMPACT_ATOMS: atom_id res chain seq x y z
N MET A 1 6.66 40.54 21.03
CA MET A 1 7.44 39.59 20.21
C MET A 1 6.49 38.88 19.29
N GLU A 2 6.35 39.36 18.03
CA GLU A 2 5.59 38.67 17.01
C GLU A 2 6.29 37.31 16.74
N LYS A 3 5.58 36.21 17.01
CA LYS A 3 6.02 34.89 16.54
C LYS A 3 6.00 34.90 15.01
N LYS A 4 7.18 35.02 14.37
CA LYS A 4 7.29 34.80 12.92
C LYS A 4 6.55 33.51 12.60
N ALA A 5 5.52 33.59 11.75
CA ALA A 5 4.81 32.44 11.24
C ALA A 5 5.84 31.49 10.60
N LYS A 6 5.83 30.22 11.03
CA LYS A 6 6.75 29.20 10.52
C LYS A 6 6.39 28.98 9.05
N GLU A 7 7.28 29.36 8.15
CA GLU A 7 7.10 29.16 6.71
C GLU A 7 7.27 27.66 6.40
N TYR A 8 6.27 27.05 5.79
CA TYR A 8 6.27 25.64 5.41
C TYR A 8 6.38 25.50 3.89
N ASN A 9 7.15 24.53 3.45
CA ASN A 9 7.27 24.16 2.05
C ASN A 9 6.09 23.29 1.58
N ARG A 10 5.90 23.18 0.27
CA ARG A 10 5.00 22.22 -0.35
C ARG A 10 5.81 21.09 -0.98
N TYR A 11 5.17 19.95 -1.19
CA TYR A 11 5.78 18.86 -1.94
C TYR A 11 5.97 19.23 -3.41
N THR A 12 7.00 18.65 -4.00
CA THR A 12 7.34 18.74 -5.43
C THR A 12 7.50 17.34 -5.99
N VAL A 13 7.50 17.16 -7.32
CA VAL A 13 7.74 15.85 -7.94
C VAL A 13 9.07 15.23 -7.50
N LEU A 14 10.08 16.06 -7.26
CA LEU A 14 11.36 15.58 -6.75
C LEU A 14 11.24 14.89 -5.38
N ASP A 15 10.28 15.30 -4.55
CA ASP A 15 10.04 14.69 -3.25
C ASP A 15 9.53 13.25 -3.38
N ALA A 16 8.75 12.91 -4.41
CA ALA A 16 8.32 11.54 -4.65
C ALA A 16 9.50 10.59 -4.82
N PHE A 17 10.44 10.94 -5.70
CA PHE A 17 11.59 10.07 -6.02
C PHE A 17 12.66 10.10 -4.93
N LYS A 18 12.92 11.25 -4.30
CA LYS A 18 13.81 11.34 -3.14
C LYS A 18 13.29 10.57 -1.95
N CYS A 19 11.99 10.69 -1.64
CA CYS A 19 11.37 9.94 -0.55
C CYS A 19 11.52 8.44 -0.80
N PHE A 20 11.21 7.95 -1.99
CA PHE A 20 11.34 6.54 -2.32
C PHE A 20 12.80 6.06 -2.26
N PHE A 21 13.74 6.81 -2.83
CA PHE A 21 15.16 6.50 -2.75
C PHE A 21 15.66 6.37 -1.30
N TRP A 22 15.39 7.37 -0.48
CA TRP A 22 15.83 7.35 0.92
C TRP A 22 15.10 6.31 1.76
N LEU A 23 13.84 6.02 1.44
CA LEU A 23 13.11 4.91 2.06
C LEU A 23 13.83 3.58 1.82
N LEU A 24 14.25 3.28 0.57
CA LEU A 24 15.01 2.07 0.24
C LEU A 24 16.32 1.98 1.04
N ILE A 25 17.05 3.10 1.14
CA ILE A 25 18.29 3.15 1.92
C ILE A 25 18.04 2.92 3.41
N VAL A 26 17.04 3.61 3.99
CA VAL A 26 16.73 3.50 5.43
C VAL A 26 16.26 2.09 5.77
N THR A 27 15.37 1.50 4.99
CA THR A 27 14.88 0.14 5.24
C THR A 27 16.02 -0.89 5.12
N ALA A 28 16.90 -0.76 4.13
CA ALA A 28 18.08 -1.60 4.00
C ALA A 28 19.03 -1.47 5.20
N LEU A 29 19.32 -0.23 5.63
CA LEU A 29 20.17 0.01 6.81
C LEU A 29 19.57 -0.56 8.09
N VAL A 30 18.26 -0.38 8.30
CA VAL A 30 17.56 -0.96 9.46
C VAL A 30 17.67 -2.49 9.44
N SER A 31 17.46 -3.13 8.29
CA SER A 31 17.60 -4.58 8.15
C SER A 31 19.02 -5.06 8.41
N ILE A 32 20.04 -4.37 7.89
CA ILE A 32 21.45 -4.71 8.12
C ILE A 32 21.80 -4.58 9.61
N VAL A 33 21.42 -3.48 10.25
CA VAL A 33 21.67 -3.29 11.68
C VAL A 33 20.98 -4.38 12.51
N PHE A 34 19.75 -4.72 12.17
CA PHE A 34 19.01 -5.79 12.85
C PHE A 34 19.71 -7.14 12.71
N GLN A 35 20.19 -7.52 11.52
CA GLN A 35 20.94 -8.74 11.28
C GLN A 35 22.28 -8.77 12.05
N ILE A 36 22.98 -7.64 12.14
CA ILE A 36 24.21 -7.53 12.93
C ILE A 36 23.91 -7.75 14.42
N VAL A 37 22.84 -7.16 14.95
CA VAL A 37 22.41 -7.37 16.33
C VAL A 37 22.11 -8.85 16.58
N LEU A 38 21.36 -9.50 15.70
CA LEU A 38 21.04 -10.92 15.81
C LEU A 38 22.31 -11.80 15.77
N LEU A 39 23.29 -11.46 14.92
CA LEU A 39 24.58 -12.15 14.89
C LEU A 39 25.36 -12.02 16.20
N ILE A 40 25.35 -10.83 16.81
CA ILE A 40 25.99 -10.60 18.12
C ILE A 40 25.28 -11.40 19.19
N VAL A 41 23.94 -11.38 19.23
CA VAL A 41 23.12 -12.14 20.19
C VAL A 41 23.37 -13.64 20.06
N SER A 42 23.33 -14.17 18.83
CA SER A 42 23.62 -15.59 18.52
C SER A 42 24.98 -16.02 19.12
N LYS A 43 26.03 -15.25 18.83
CA LYS A 43 27.37 -15.52 19.37
C LYS A 43 27.45 -15.41 20.88
N SER A 44 26.80 -14.42 21.48
CA SER A 44 26.84 -14.19 22.93
C SER A 44 26.11 -15.27 23.72
N LEU A 45 25.06 -15.84 23.15
CA LEU A 45 24.25 -16.89 23.77
C LEU A 45 24.66 -18.31 23.34
N GLY A 46 25.61 -18.44 22.43
CA GLY A 46 26.03 -19.74 21.89
C GLY A 46 24.95 -20.43 21.02
N LEU A 47 24.04 -19.64 20.44
CA LEU A 47 22.95 -20.15 19.58
C LEU A 47 23.39 -20.24 18.12
N VAL A 48 22.80 -21.15 17.36
CA VAL A 48 22.99 -21.24 15.92
C VAL A 48 22.20 -20.07 15.28
N TYR A 49 22.89 -19.26 14.47
CA TYR A 49 22.29 -18.06 13.87
C TYR A 49 21.05 -18.37 13.00
N ALA A 50 21.11 -19.47 12.23
CA ALA A 50 19.97 -19.89 11.40
C ALA A 50 18.74 -20.25 12.25
N GLU A 51 18.93 -20.98 13.36
CA GLU A 51 17.84 -21.32 14.27
C GLU A 51 17.25 -20.07 14.96
N LEU A 52 18.10 -19.09 15.29
CA LEU A 52 17.63 -17.81 15.85
C LEU A 52 16.74 -17.04 14.87
N LEU A 53 17.07 -17.06 13.58
CA LEU A 53 16.27 -16.38 12.54
C LEU A 53 14.87 -17.00 12.38
N GLU A 54 14.74 -18.31 12.62
CA GLU A 54 13.46 -19.03 12.51
C GLU A 54 12.58 -18.86 13.75
N THR A 55 13.07 -18.20 14.80
CA THR A 55 12.27 -18.00 16.01
C THR A 55 11.11 -17.03 15.76
N GLU A 56 9.95 -17.34 16.33
CA GLU A 56 8.76 -16.48 16.29
C GLU A 56 9.03 -15.07 16.82
N THR A 57 9.88 -14.94 17.84
CA THR A 57 10.27 -13.65 18.42
C THR A 57 11.00 -12.76 17.41
N VAL A 58 11.96 -13.32 16.66
CA VAL A 58 12.71 -12.58 15.64
C VAL A 58 11.79 -12.19 14.48
N SER A 59 10.91 -13.08 14.09
CA SER A 59 9.90 -12.82 13.06
C SER A 59 8.97 -11.69 13.48
N LEU A 60 8.45 -11.68 14.70
CA LEU A 60 7.64 -10.59 15.26
C LEU A 60 8.36 -9.25 15.26
N ILE A 61 9.61 -9.23 15.76
CA ILE A 61 10.41 -8.01 15.80
C ILE A 61 10.60 -7.46 14.39
N SER A 62 10.88 -8.32 13.41
CA SER A 62 11.03 -7.92 12.00
C SER A 62 9.76 -7.28 11.46
N CYS A 63 8.60 -7.88 11.73
CA CYS A 63 7.29 -7.38 11.28
C CYS A 63 6.91 -6.03 11.90
N ILE A 64 7.38 -5.74 13.12
CA ILE A 64 7.18 -4.44 13.78
C ILE A 64 8.21 -3.42 13.30
N LEU A 65 9.45 -3.82 13.13
CA LEU A 65 10.58 -2.93 12.84
C LEU A 65 10.41 -2.21 11.51
N SER A 66 9.94 -2.92 10.47
CA SER A 66 9.73 -2.36 9.15
C SER A 66 8.69 -1.20 9.16
N PRO A 67 7.44 -1.39 9.56
CA PRO A 67 6.45 -0.30 9.54
C PRO A 67 6.78 0.83 10.52
N VAL A 68 7.37 0.53 11.69
CA VAL A 68 7.82 1.56 12.63
C VAL A 68 8.92 2.41 12.01
N SER A 69 9.90 1.82 11.33
CA SER A 69 10.95 2.57 10.63
C SER A 69 10.37 3.49 9.55
N MET A 70 9.34 3.05 8.82
CA MET A 70 8.64 3.86 7.82
C MET A 70 7.91 5.05 8.45
N ILE A 71 7.24 4.86 9.60
CA ILE A 71 6.56 5.93 10.32
C ILE A 71 7.58 6.97 10.82
N VAL A 72 8.69 6.52 11.42
CA VAL A 72 9.77 7.41 11.86
C VAL A 72 10.35 8.18 10.67
N PHE A 73 10.60 7.48 9.57
CA PHE A 73 11.08 8.10 8.33
C PHE A 73 10.12 9.16 7.79
N PHE A 74 8.80 8.92 7.81
CA PHE A 74 7.79 9.89 7.40
C PHE A 74 7.92 11.21 8.17
N PHE A 75 7.98 11.16 9.50
CA PHE A 75 8.11 12.36 10.32
C PHE A 75 9.46 13.05 10.13
N ALA A 76 10.55 12.28 10.02
CA ALA A 76 11.88 12.81 9.78
C ALA A 76 11.97 13.51 8.41
N TYR A 77 11.45 12.88 7.35
CA TYR A 77 11.43 13.45 6.01
C TYR A 77 10.65 14.76 5.96
N ASN A 78 9.44 14.80 6.51
CA ASN A 78 8.62 16.01 6.57
C ASN A 78 9.28 17.10 7.42
N GLY A 79 9.94 16.74 8.52
CA GLY A 79 10.72 17.67 9.37
C GLY A 79 11.86 18.32 8.61
N ILE A 80 12.66 17.53 7.88
CA ILE A 80 13.81 18.00 7.06
C ILE A 80 13.30 18.88 5.91
N ARG A 81 12.21 18.47 5.24
CA ARG A 81 11.59 19.22 4.13
C ARG A 81 10.81 20.44 4.60
N LYS A 82 10.54 20.57 5.90
CA LYS A 82 9.67 21.59 6.49
C LYS A 82 8.28 21.60 5.84
N VAL A 83 7.71 20.43 5.59
CA VAL A 83 6.33 20.26 5.12
C VAL A 83 5.42 19.94 6.31
N LYS A 84 4.20 20.45 6.31
CA LYS A 84 3.22 20.10 7.35
C LYS A 84 2.75 18.66 7.13
N ASN A 85 2.78 17.84 8.19
CA ASN A 85 2.27 16.46 8.12
C ASN A 85 0.81 16.39 7.63
N ARG A 86 0.00 17.41 7.94
CA ARG A 86 -1.39 17.51 7.46
C ARG A 86 -1.48 17.51 5.92
N GLU A 87 -0.53 18.09 5.21
CA GLU A 87 -0.53 18.11 3.73
C GLU A 87 -0.35 16.72 3.12
N ALA A 88 0.28 15.80 3.86
CA ALA A 88 0.39 14.39 3.47
C ALA A 88 -0.86 13.57 3.79
N ILE A 89 -1.69 14.02 4.74
CA ILE A 89 -2.83 13.25 5.26
C ILE A 89 -4.14 13.63 4.58
N THR A 90 -4.34 14.91 4.32
CA THR A 90 -5.59 15.42 3.74
C THR A 90 -5.35 16.68 2.92
N ASP A 91 -6.11 16.86 1.86
CA ASP A 91 -6.14 18.09 1.06
C ASP A 91 -6.94 19.23 1.73
N GLY A 92 -7.25 19.09 3.02
CA GLY A 92 -7.99 20.08 3.82
C GLY A 92 -9.47 19.74 3.99
N GLU A 93 -9.95 18.66 3.39
CA GLU A 93 -11.35 18.21 3.55
C GLU A 93 -11.57 17.46 4.87
N LYS A 94 -12.79 17.55 5.40
CA LYS A 94 -13.22 16.73 6.53
C LYS A 94 -13.47 15.29 6.08
N VAL A 95 -13.13 14.34 6.95
CA VAL A 95 -13.42 12.93 6.70
C VAL A 95 -14.94 12.71 6.61
N SER A 96 -15.38 12.06 5.55
CA SER A 96 -16.80 11.82 5.24
C SER A 96 -17.16 10.34 5.36
N LEU A 97 -18.39 10.04 5.77
CA LEU A 97 -18.89 8.66 5.94
C LEU A 97 -18.99 7.89 4.62
N LEU A 98 -19.32 8.56 3.51
CA LEU A 98 -19.50 7.86 2.24
C LEU A 98 -18.21 7.25 1.68
N PRO A 99 -17.07 7.96 1.59
CA PRO A 99 -15.81 7.32 1.22
C PRO A 99 -15.39 6.21 2.21
N ILE A 100 -15.70 6.34 3.51
CA ILE A 100 -15.47 5.25 4.48
C ILE A 100 -16.29 4.02 4.11
N SER A 101 -17.59 4.18 3.84
CA SER A 101 -18.46 3.07 3.42
C SER A 101 -17.96 2.41 2.12
N ILE A 102 -17.50 3.22 1.15
CA ILE A 102 -16.90 2.70 -0.09
C ILE A 102 -15.63 1.91 0.23
N SER A 103 -14.77 2.38 1.14
CA SER A 103 -13.56 1.64 1.56
C SER A 103 -13.90 0.27 2.15
N ILE A 104 -14.94 0.18 2.98
CA ILE A 104 -15.41 -1.09 3.56
C ILE A 104 -15.90 -2.04 2.46
N VAL A 105 -16.74 -1.55 1.55
CA VAL A 105 -17.26 -2.37 0.43
C VAL A 105 -16.13 -2.84 -0.47
N LEU A 106 -15.15 -1.99 -0.76
CA LEU A 106 -13.97 -2.37 -1.56
C LEU A 106 -13.13 -3.44 -0.87
N ALA A 107 -12.96 -3.42 0.46
CA ALA A 107 -12.27 -4.47 1.20
C ALA A 107 -12.98 -5.84 1.04
N ILE A 108 -14.31 -5.85 1.11
CA ILE A 108 -15.12 -7.05 0.89
C ILE A 108 -14.93 -7.55 -0.55
N ILE A 109 -14.97 -6.66 -1.56
CA ILE A 109 -14.74 -7.02 -2.96
C ILE A 109 -13.35 -7.63 -3.15
N CYS A 110 -12.30 -7.04 -2.54
CA CYS A 110 -10.94 -7.57 -2.64
C CYS A 110 -10.87 -9.03 -2.19
N ILE A 111 -11.38 -9.33 -1.01
CA ILE A 111 -11.29 -10.67 -0.45
C ILE A 111 -12.17 -11.67 -1.20
N PHE A 112 -13.43 -11.35 -1.45
CA PHE A 112 -14.37 -12.36 -1.99
C PHE A 112 -14.36 -12.46 -3.50
N LEU A 113 -14.09 -11.37 -4.22
CA LEU A 113 -14.19 -11.38 -5.69
C LEU A 113 -12.83 -11.41 -6.39
N PHE A 114 -11.74 -10.97 -5.74
CA PHE A 114 -10.42 -10.98 -6.38
C PHE A 114 -9.54 -12.14 -5.92
N THR A 115 -9.69 -12.63 -4.68
CA THR A 115 -8.91 -13.77 -4.18
C THR A 115 -9.01 -15.04 -5.04
N PRO A 116 -10.19 -15.43 -5.58
CA PRO A 116 -10.26 -16.62 -6.44
C PRO A 116 -9.35 -16.55 -7.67
N LEU A 117 -9.26 -15.37 -8.31
CA LEU A 117 -8.33 -15.18 -9.43
C LEU A 117 -6.87 -15.20 -8.97
N MET A 118 -6.58 -14.63 -7.79
CA MET A 118 -5.22 -14.65 -7.24
C MET A 118 -4.77 -16.08 -6.90
N ASN A 119 -5.65 -16.89 -6.34
CA ASN A 119 -5.36 -18.31 -6.10
C ASN A 119 -5.05 -19.06 -7.40
N LEU A 120 -5.82 -18.80 -8.47
CA LEU A 120 -5.51 -19.37 -9.79
C LEU A 120 -4.14 -18.91 -10.31
N ILE A 121 -3.80 -17.63 -10.18
CA ILE A 121 -2.48 -17.10 -10.59
C ILE A 121 -1.37 -17.74 -9.75
N ASN A 122 -1.54 -17.87 -8.43
CA ASN A 122 -0.56 -18.51 -7.54
C ASN A 122 -0.36 -19.98 -7.92
N THR A 123 -1.42 -20.73 -8.21
CA THR A 123 -1.31 -22.12 -8.70
C THR A 123 -0.51 -22.21 -10.01
N LEU A 124 -0.69 -21.26 -10.92
CA LEU A 124 0.11 -21.20 -12.16
C LEU A 124 1.58 -20.86 -11.89
N ILE A 125 1.85 -19.97 -10.93
CA ILE A 125 3.20 -19.61 -10.51
C ILE A 125 3.88 -20.83 -9.85
N GLU A 126 3.18 -21.53 -8.95
CA GLU A 126 3.66 -22.75 -8.31
C GLU A 126 3.95 -23.88 -9.32
N SER A 127 3.12 -24.01 -10.34
CA SER A 127 3.34 -25.00 -11.39
C SER A 127 4.64 -24.76 -12.20
N SER A 128 5.18 -23.53 -12.14
CA SER A 128 6.47 -23.17 -12.74
C SER A 128 7.68 -23.47 -11.83
N GLY A 129 7.44 -24.00 -10.63
CA GLY A 129 8.48 -24.33 -9.64
C GLY A 129 8.76 -23.21 -8.62
N TYR A 130 7.96 -22.14 -8.63
CA TYR A 130 8.09 -21.08 -7.63
C TYR A 130 7.42 -21.49 -6.31
N VAL A 131 8.11 -21.30 -5.19
CA VAL A 131 7.56 -21.58 -3.86
C VAL A 131 6.74 -20.38 -3.41
N VAL A 132 5.43 -20.58 -3.24
CA VAL A 132 4.52 -19.57 -2.71
C VAL A 132 4.39 -19.79 -1.20
N ASP A 133 4.96 -18.87 -0.42
CA ASP A 133 4.79 -18.86 1.03
C ASP A 133 3.74 -17.82 1.41
N ASN A 134 2.61 -18.30 1.92
CA ASN A 134 1.50 -17.48 2.42
C ASN A 134 1.36 -17.58 3.96
N THR A 135 2.38 -18.14 4.66
CA THR A 135 2.32 -18.30 6.11
C THR A 135 2.42 -16.95 6.82
N ILE A 136 1.58 -16.79 7.83
CA ILE A 136 1.65 -15.62 8.74
C ILE A 136 2.29 -16.12 10.04
N PRO A 137 3.41 -15.52 10.48
CA PRO A 137 4.01 -15.87 11.76
C PRO A 137 2.99 -15.77 12.90
N LEU A 138 3.06 -16.70 13.86
CA LEU A 138 2.13 -16.80 15.01
C LEU A 138 0.68 -17.18 14.63
N GLN A 139 0.39 -17.61 13.42
CA GLN A 139 -0.97 -17.96 12.99
C GLN A 139 -1.66 -18.92 13.97
N ASN A 140 -0.97 -19.97 14.42
CA ASN A 140 -1.52 -20.94 15.37
C ASN A 140 -1.82 -20.34 16.75
N LEU A 141 -0.98 -19.41 17.24
CA LEU A 141 -1.21 -18.72 18.50
C LEU A 141 -2.38 -17.75 18.37
N MET A 142 -2.45 -17.00 17.26
CA MET A 142 -3.56 -16.09 16.96
C MET A 142 -4.91 -16.82 16.87
N ALA A 143 -4.94 -18.02 16.34
CA ALA A 143 -6.15 -18.82 16.22
C ALA A 143 -6.71 -19.31 17.58
N ASN A 144 -5.85 -19.42 18.60
CA ASN A 144 -6.18 -20.02 19.88
C ASN A 144 -6.20 -19.02 21.07
N ASP A 145 -5.70 -17.81 20.90
CA ASP A 145 -5.62 -16.79 21.96
C ASP A 145 -6.01 -15.42 21.44
N ILE A 146 -6.98 -14.78 22.09
CA ILE A 146 -7.49 -13.46 21.70
C ILE A 146 -6.43 -12.35 21.82
N GLY A 147 -5.50 -12.46 22.78
CA GLY A 147 -4.41 -11.49 22.95
C GLY A 147 -3.46 -11.53 21.77
N TYR A 148 -3.04 -12.72 21.34
CA TYR A 148 -2.22 -12.91 20.14
C TYR A 148 -2.97 -12.51 18.87
N PHE A 149 -4.27 -12.77 18.78
CA PHE A 149 -5.10 -12.34 17.66
C PHE A 149 -5.14 -10.82 17.53
N LEU A 150 -5.40 -10.11 18.63
CA LEU A 150 -5.39 -8.64 18.65
C LEU A 150 -4.01 -8.06 18.35
N LEU A 151 -2.95 -8.70 18.85
CA LEU A 151 -1.57 -8.34 18.53
C LEU A 151 -1.27 -8.56 17.04
N GLY A 152 -1.74 -9.65 16.46
CA GLY A 152 -1.64 -9.93 15.04
C GLY A 152 -2.34 -8.88 14.17
N LEU A 153 -3.56 -8.48 14.52
CA LEU A 153 -4.26 -7.39 13.85
C LEU A 153 -3.49 -6.06 13.92
N LEU A 154 -2.86 -5.77 15.06
CA LEU A 154 -2.02 -4.59 15.20
C LEU A 154 -0.78 -4.65 14.29
N ILE A 155 -0.06 -5.78 14.29
CA ILE A 155 1.24 -5.93 13.64
C ILE A 155 1.11 -6.17 12.14
N TYR A 156 0.19 -7.04 11.73
CA TYR A 156 0.06 -7.45 10.33
C TYR A 156 -0.98 -6.64 9.54
N ALA A 157 -1.88 -5.92 10.23
CA ALA A 157 -2.90 -5.14 9.53
C ALA A 157 -2.78 -3.64 9.77
N LEU A 158 -2.83 -3.17 11.01
CA LEU A 158 -2.93 -1.74 11.31
C LEU A 158 -1.61 -0.99 11.09
N LEU A 159 -0.50 -1.50 11.64
CA LEU A 159 0.80 -0.84 11.53
C LEU A 159 1.27 -0.70 10.06
N PRO A 160 1.26 -1.76 9.23
CA PRO A 160 1.62 -1.65 7.82
C PRO A 160 0.69 -0.68 7.07
N ALA A 161 -0.63 -0.77 7.29
CA ALA A 161 -1.58 0.11 6.62
C ALA A 161 -1.31 1.59 6.89
N ILE A 162 -1.00 1.96 8.14
CA ILE A 162 -0.65 3.35 8.48
C ILE A 162 0.69 3.73 7.86
N ALA A 163 1.72 2.91 8.05
CA ALA A 163 3.09 3.20 7.63
C ALA A 163 3.19 3.40 6.10
N GLU A 164 2.63 2.47 5.36
CA GLU A 164 2.69 2.46 3.91
C GLU A 164 1.84 3.57 3.29
N GLU A 165 0.62 3.81 3.81
CA GLU A 165 -0.21 4.89 3.29
C GLU A 165 0.38 6.28 3.56
N LEU A 166 1.03 6.50 4.70
CA LEU A 166 1.75 7.74 4.99
C LEU A 166 2.85 8.02 3.96
N ILE A 167 3.58 7.02 3.52
CA ILE A 167 4.67 7.15 2.55
C ILE A 167 4.11 7.23 1.12
N PHE A 168 3.34 6.20 0.70
CA PHE A 168 2.97 6.06 -0.72
C PHE A 168 1.86 7.03 -1.13
N ARG A 169 0.84 7.24 -0.30
CA ARG A 169 -0.27 8.15 -0.61
C ARG A 169 0.00 9.54 -0.04
N GLY A 170 0.57 9.60 1.17
CA GLY A 170 0.89 10.85 1.84
C GLY A 170 1.99 11.64 1.14
N ILE A 171 3.18 11.07 0.93
CA ILE A 171 4.31 11.80 0.34
C ILE A 171 4.38 11.56 -1.18
N ILE A 172 4.54 10.31 -1.61
CA ILE A 172 4.86 10.00 -3.02
C ILE A 172 3.73 10.43 -3.95
N GLN A 173 2.52 9.97 -3.70
CA GLN A 173 1.36 10.29 -4.54
C GLN A 173 1.02 11.77 -4.51
N THR A 174 1.03 12.40 -3.34
CA THR A 174 0.80 13.85 -3.20
C THR A 174 1.83 14.65 -4.00
N SER A 175 3.11 14.26 -3.92
CA SER A 175 4.19 14.88 -4.71
C SER A 175 3.99 14.74 -6.21
N LEU A 176 3.64 13.54 -6.70
CA LEU A 176 3.39 13.29 -8.12
C LEU A 176 2.17 14.07 -8.62
N SER A 177 1.12 14.19 -7.80
CA SER A 177 -0.11 14.89 -8.16
C SER A 177 0.07 16.39 -8.42
N THR A 178 1.19 16.97 -7.97
CA THR A 178 1.50 18.39 -8.22
C THR A 178 1.72 18.70 -9.70
N ARG A 179 2.23 17.74 -10.48
CA ARG A 179 2.55 17.93 -11.92
C ARG A 179 1.79 16.99 -12.84
N TYR A 180 1.54 15.74 -12.40
CA TYR A 180 0.99 14.70 -13.27
C TYR A 180 -0.53 14.57 -13.15
N LYS A 181 -1.16 14.12 -14.25
CA LYS A 181 -2.59 13.77 -14.28
C LYS A 181 -2.88 12.63 -13.32
N GLY A 182 -4.08 12.59 -12.76
CA GLY A 182 -4.49 11.62 -11.76
C GLY A 182 -4.21 10.16 -12.15
N PHE A 183 -4.46 9.79 -13.41
CA PHE A 183 -4.15 8.43 -13.91
C PHE A 183 -2.64 8.11 -13.80
N VAL A 184 -1.76 9.03 -14.25
CA VAL A 184 -0.30 8.84 -14.15
C VAL A 184 0.14 8.74 -12.70
N THR A 185 -0.38 9.62 -11.85
CA THR A 185 -0.11 9.62 -10.41
C THR A 185 -0.48 8.29 -9.75
N ILE A 186 -1.68 7.76 -10.04
CA ILE A 186 -2.14 6.48 -9.52
C ILE A 186 -1.23 5.35 -9.96
N ILE A 187 -0.95 5.22 -11.25
CA ILE A 187 -0.15 4.11 -11.80
C ILE A 187 1.27 4.14 -11.24
N ILE A 188 1.95 5.30 -11.24
CA ILE A 188 3.34 5.37 -10.77
C ILE A 188 3.42 5.12 -9.25
N SER A 189 2.53 5.72 -8.45
CA SER A 189 2.49 5.46 -7.01
C SER A 189 2.22 3.98 -6.70
N THR A 190 1.30 3.36 -7.45
CA THR A 190 0.98 1.93 -7.30
C THR A 190 2.17 1.04 -7.69
N LEU A 191 2.85 1.32 -8.80
CA LEU A 191 4.03 0.54 -9.21
C LEU A 191 5.14 0.58 -8.16
N LEU A 192 5.45 1.76 -7.61
CA LEU A 192 6.45 1.89 -6.54
C LEU A 192 6.03 1.12 -5.28
N PHE A 193 4.73 1.14 -4.94
CA PHE A 193 4.17 0.39 -3.83
C PHE A 193 4.29 -1.12 -4.02
N VAL A 194 3.92 -1.63 -5.18
CA VAL A 194 3.99 -3.06 -5.52
C VAL A 194 5.41 -3.58 -5.50
N LEU A 195 6.34 -2.85 -6.12
CA LEU A 195 7.75 -3.26 -6.16
C LEU A 195 8.38 -3.32 -4.76
N MET A 196 7.91 -2.49 -3.83
CA MET A 196 8.39 -2.51 -2.43
C MET A 196 8.08 -3.82 -1.70
N HIS A 197 7.05 -4.57 -2.11
CA HIS A 197 6.71 -5.86 -1.51
C HIS A 197 7.69 -6.98 -1.91
N GLY A 198 8.41 -6.82 -3.04
CA GLY A 198 9.50 -7.71 -3.43
C GLY A 198 9.10 -9.18 -3.68
N SER A 199 7.81 -9.48 -3.90
CA SER A 199 7.30 -10.84 -4.01
C SER A 199 6.46 -11.01 -5.29
N LEU A 200 6.76 -12.06 -6.07
CA LEU A 200 6.07 -12.32 -7.34
C LEU A 200 4.59 -12.65 -7.12
N ASN A 201 4.28 -13.53 -6.18
CA ASN A 201 2.91 -13.96 -5.90
C ASN A 201 2.02 -12.81 -5.38
N GLN A 202 2.60 -11.86 -4.65
CA GLN A 202 1.86 -10.70 -4.14
C GLN A 202 1.70 -9.59 -5.20
N THR A 203 2.55 -9.54 -6.22
CA THR A 203 2.63 -8.45 -7.20
C THR A 203 1.28 -8.13 -7.85
N PHE A 204 0.55 -9.15 -8.30
CA PHE A 204 -0.73 -8.95 -9.00
C PHE A 204 -1.81 -8.42 -8.05
N TYR A 205 -1.94 -9.03 -6.86
CA TYR A 205 -2.92 -8.61 -5.87
C TYR A 205 -2.65 -7.19 -5.37
N GLN A 206 -1.41 -6.92 -5.00
CA GLN A 206 -0.98 -5.60 -4.53
C GLN A 206 -1.15 -4.51 -5.60
N PHE A 207 -1.04 -4.87 -6.89
CA PHE A 207 -1.28 -3.91 -7.97
C PHE A 207 -2.75 -3.50 -8.02
N ILE A 208 -3.68 -4.44 -7.93
CA ILE A 208 -5.12 -4.17 -7.94
C ILE A 208 -5.51 -3.36 -6.70
N VAL A 209 -5.12 -3.81 -5.50
CA VAL A 209 -5.38 -3.11 -4.24
C VAL A 209 -4.71 -1.73 -4.26
N GLY A 210 -3.48 -1.63 -4.73
CA GLY A 210 -2.73 -0.38 -4.84
C GLY A 210 -3.40 0.68 -5.71
N ILE A 211 -4.02 0.29 -6.83
CA ILE A 211 -4.85 1.20 -7.64
C ILE A 211 -6.05 1.72 -6.84
N MET A 212 -6.73 0.84 -6.10
CA MET A 212 -7.90 1.24 -5.31
C MET A 212 -7.52 2.18 -4.17
N LEU A 213 -6.44 1.87 -3.43
CA LEU A 213 -5.89 2.73 -2.39
C LEU A 213 -5.51 4.10 -2.94
N SER A 214 -4.79 4.12 -4.06
CA SER A 214 -4.36 5.36 -4.73
C SER A 214 -5.55 6.19 -5.22
N TYR A 215 -6.58 5.54 -5.76
CA TYR A 215 -7.79 6.23 -6.21
C TYR A 215 -8.57 6.82 -5.04
N LEU A 216 -8.77 6.06 -3.96
CA LEU A 216 -9.46 6.54 -2.75
C LEU A 216 -8.75 7.74 -2.13
N ALA A 217 -7.43 7.69 -1.99
CA ALA A 217 -6.66 8.81 -1.44
C ALA A 217 -6.77 10.04 -2.33
N LEU A 218 -6.60 9.89 -3.67
CA LEU A 218 -6.59 11.02 -4.60
C LEU A 218 -7.98 11.63 -4.80
N VAL A 219 -9.00 10.80 -5.00
CA VAL A 219 -10.36 11.27 -5.27
C VAL A 219 -11.13 11.52 -3.98
N GLY A 220 -10.89 10.77 -2.93
CA GLY A 220 -11.45 11.02 -1.60
C GLY A 220 -10.88 12.27 -0.91
N GLY A 221 -9.64 12.67 -1.26
CA GLY A 221 -8.99 13.85 -0.68
C GLY A 221 -8.40 13.62 0.71
N SER A 222 -8.29 12.36 1.15
CA SER A 222 -7.64 12.00 2.42
C SER A 222 -7.12 10.56 2.36
N ILE A 223 -5.91 10.34 2.89
CA ILE A 223 -5.34 8.99 3.03
C ILE A 223 -6.07 8.15 4.09
N VAL A 224 -6.90 8.74 4.92
CA VAL A 224 -7.68 8.00 5.93
C VAL A 224 -8.55 6.93 5.26
N TYR A 225 -9.11 7.21 4.09
CA TYR A 225 -9.93 6.26 3.34
C TYR A 225 -9.12 5.08 2.82
N SER A 226 -7.91 5.34 2.33
CA SER A 226 -7.00 4.27 1.91
C SER A 226 -6.44 3.50 3.10
N ILE A 227 -6.14 4.14 4.24
CA ILE A 227 -5.77 3.44 5.47
C ILE A 227 -6.89 2.48 5.92
N ILE A 228 -8.15 2.89 5.87
CA ILE A 228 -9.29 2.04 6.24
C ILE A 228 -9.40 0.83 5.30
N LEU A 229 -9.34 1.05 3.98
CA LEU A 229 -9.36 -0.05 3.01
C LEU A 229 -8.18 -1.00 3.24
N HIS A 230 -6.97 -0.46 3.38
CA HIS A 230 -5.75 -1.24 3.55
C HIS A 230 -5.77 -2.05 4.85
N PHE A 231 -6.12 -1.40 5.97
CA PHE A 231 -6.30 -2.09 7.25
C PHE A 231 -7.31 -3.23 7.16
N LEU A 232 -8.49 -2.97 6.61
CA LEU A 232 -9.54 -4.00 6.50
C LEU A 232 -9.12 -5.13 5.58
N ASN A 233 -8.46 -4.84 4.47
CA ASN A 233 -7.92 -5.86 3.58
C ASN A 233 -6.93 -6.78 4.31
N ASN A 234 -5.95 -6.21 5.02
CA ASN A 234 -4.97 -6.98 5.76
C ASN A 234 -5.59 -7.70 6.97
N ALA A 235 -6.53 -7.06 7.67
CA ALA A 235 -7.25 -7.67 8.80
C ALA A 235 -8.06 -8.89 8.34
N LEU A 236 -8.74 -8.81 7.20
CA LEU A 236 -9.46 -9.94 6.63
C LEU A 236 -8.50 -11.08 6.26
N VAL A 237 -7.32 -10.78 5.70
CA VAL A 237 -6.29 -11.81 5.44
C VAL A 237 -5.87 -12.51 6.75
N VAL A 238 -5.61 -11.75 7.84
CA VAL A 238 -5.30 -12.33 9.16
C VAL A 238 -6.43 -13.22 9.67
N VAL A 239 -7.68 -12.74 9.60
CA VAL A 239 -8.87 -13.51 10.02
C VAL A 239 -8.98 -14.81 9.23
N PHE A 240 -8.91 -14.74 7.90
CA PHE A 240 -9.04 -15.92 7.04
C PHE A 240 -7.91 -16.92 7.27
N SER A 241 -6.69 -16.45 7.52
CA SER A 241 -5.55 -17.33 7.84
C SER A 241 -5.71 -18.00 9.19
N CYS A 242 -6.15 -17.27 10.24
CA CYS A 242 -6.30 -17.82 11.59
C CYS A 242 -7.42 -18.87 11.70
N PHE A 243 -8.54 -18.67 11.00
CA PHE A 243 -9.72 -19.53 11.14
C PHE A 243 -9.88 -20.54 10.00
N ASP A 244 -8.84 -20.67 9.16
CA ASP A 244 -8.78 -21.63 8.05
C ASP A 244 -10.04 -21.62 7.14
N ILE A 245 -10.65 -20.43 7.04
CA ILE A 245 -11.91 -20.21 6.29
C ILE A 245 -11.71 -20.59 4.82
N VAL A 246 -10.49 -20.39 4.30
CA VAL A 246 -10.13 -20.78 2.93
C VAL A 246 -10.19 -22.29 2.77
N ALA A 247 -9.66 -23.08 3.72
CA ALA A 247 -9.75 -24.53 3.67
C ALA A 247 -11.20 -25.02 3.79
N TYR A 248 -12.03 -24.37 4.62
CA TYR A 248 -13.46 -24.68 4.72
C TYR A 248 -14.21 -24.38 3.40
N LEU A 249 -13.92 -23.27 2.74
CA LEU A 249 -14.50 -22.92 1.46
C LEU A 249 -13.98 -23.83 0.32
N SER A 250 -12.68 -24.19 0.33
CA SER A 250 -12.08 -25.09 -0.67
C SER A 250 -12.48 -26.56 -0.50
N ALA A 251 -12.76 -27.02 0.72
CA ALA A 251 -13.28 -28.37 0.95
C ALA A 251 -14.67 -28.58 0.30
N SER A 252 -15.45 -27.50 0.16
CA SER A 252 -16.70 -27.52 -0.61
C SER A 252 -16.48 -27.50 -2.14
N GLU A 253 -15.28 -27.14 -2.60
CA GLU A 253 -14.92 -27.03 -4.02
C GLU A 253 -14.55 -28.35 -4.68
N ALA A 254 -14.30 -29.43 -3.94
CA ALA A 254 -13.93 -30.73 -4.50
C ALA A 254 -14.98 -31.30 -5.49
N VAL A 255 -16.16 -30.73 -5.55
CA VAL A 255 -17.26 -31.11 -6.47
C VAL A 255 -17.24 -30.32 -7.78
N TYR A 256 -16.49 -29.18 -7.91
CA TYR A 256 -16.54 -28.27 -9.06
C TYR A 256 -15.26 -28.28 -9.95
N TYR A 257 -14.37 -29.25 -9.79
CA TYR A 257 -12.96 -29.17 -10.24
C TYR A 257 -12.68 -29.43 -11.72
N ASN A 258 -13.61 -29.41 -12.70
CA ASN A 258 -13.18 -29.87 -14.04
C ASN A 258 -13.26 -28.90 -15.24
N ILE A 259 -14.11 -27.94 -15.32
CA ILE A 259 -14.14 -26.99 -16.46
C ILE A 259 -14.46 -25.56 -15.99
N PHE A 260 -15.15 -25.45 -14.86
CA PHE A 260 -15.49 -24.18 -14.24
C PHE A 260 -14.31 -23.55 -13.47
N SER A 261 -13.24 -24.30 -13.18
CA SER A 261 -12.11 -23.85 -12.36
C SER A 261 -11.35 -22.65 -12.89
N MET A 262 -11.29 -22.47 -14.22
CA MET A 262 -10.67 -21.27 -14.80
C MET A 262 -11.68 -20.16 -15.15
N ILE A 263 -12.89 -20.54 -15.59
CA ILE A 263 -13.91 -19.58 -16.01
C ILE A 263 -14.49 -18.85 -14.79
N PHE A 264 -14.76 -19.56 -13.70
CA PHE A 264 -15.38 -19.01 -12.52
C PHE A 264 -14.55 -17.91 -11.83
N PRO A 265 -13.24 -18.09 -11.51
CA PRO A 265 -12.40 -17.04 -10.95
C PRO A 265 -12.33 -15.80 -11.82
N VAL A 266 -12.21 -15.97 -13.15
CA VAL A 266 -12.18 -14.84 -14.08
C VAL A 266 -13.52 -14.10 -14.12
N THR A 267 -14.63 -14.83 -14.13
CA THR A 267 -15.98 -14.22 -14.15
C THR A 267 -16.24 -13.42 -12.86
N ILE A 268 -15.93 -13.99 -11.70
CA ILE A 268 -16.08 -13.32 -10.41
C ILE A 268 -15.18 -12.10 -10.30
N PHE A 269 -13.94 -12.18 -10.79
CA PHE A 269 -13.03 -11.04 -10.87
C PHE A 269 -13.60 -9.91 -11.76
N LEU A 270 -14.12 -10.23 -12.93
CA LEU A 270 -14.73 -9.24 -13.83
C LEU A 270 -15.95 -8.56 -13.21
N LEU A 271 -16.77 -9.32 -12.48
CA LEU A 271 -17.87 -8.76 -11.71
C LEU A 271 -17.36 -7.79 -10.63
N GLY A 272 -16.34 -8.20 -9.86
CA GLY A 272 -15.69 -7.34 -8.88
C GLY A 272 -15.12 -6.07 -9.48
N ALA A 273 -14.42 -6.17 -10.62
CA ALA A 273 -13.86 -5.03 -11.33
C ALA A 273 -14.96 -4.06 -11.82
N ALA A 274 -16.08 -4.58 -12.32
CA ALA A 274 -17.23 -3.77 -12.70
C ALA A 274 -17.84 -3.03 -11.49
N LEU A 275 -17.98 -3.70 -10.36
CA LEU A 275 -18.47 -3.06 -9.10
C LEU A 275 -17.50 -1.97 -8.62
N VAL A 276 -16.18 -2.21 -8.66
CA VAL A 276 -15.17 -1.19 -8.32
C VAL A 276 -15.29 0.02 -9.24
N ALA A 277 -15.45 -0.20 -10.55
CA ALA A 277 -15.62 0.89 -11.52
C ALA A 277 -16.86 1.74 -11.21
N VAL A 278 -17.99 1.10 -10.86
CA VAL A 278 -19.22 1.80 -10.45
C VAL A 278 -18.98 2.61 -9.17
N LEU A 279 -18.37 2.02 -8.15
CA LEU A 279 -18.08 2.71 -6.88
C LEU A 279 -17.13 3.91 -7.10
N PHE A 280 -16.13 3.77 -7.95
CA PHE A 280 -15.22 4.85 -8.32
C PHE A 280 -15.93 5.95 -9.10
N TRP A 281 -16.83 5.58 -10.01
CA TRP A 281 -17.66 6.56 -10.72
C TRP A 281 -18.56 7.33 -9.76
N VAL A 282 -19.23 6.66 -8.82
CA VAL A 282 -20.07 7.28 -7.79
C VAL A 282 -19.26 8.24 -6.94
N LEU A 283 -18.10 7.81 -6.43
CA LEU A 283 -17.24 8.67 -5.61
C LEU A 283 -16.82 9.94 -6.36
N LYS A 284 -16.37 9.79 -7.61
CA LYS A 284 -15.98 10.91 -8.47
C LYS A 284 -17.15 11.84 -8.79
N TYR A 285 -18.31 11.26 -9.09
CA TYR A 285 -19.53 12.02 -9.38
C TYR A 285 -19.94 12.88 -8.18
N LEU A 286 -19.95 12.31 -7.00
CA LEU A 286 -20.34 13.00 -5.77
C LEU A 286 -19.31 14.07 -5.38
N ARG A 287 -18.02 13.80 -5.57
CA ARG A 287 -16.98 14.81 -5.38
C ARG A 287 -17.16 15.99 -6.34
N ASN A 288 -17.43 15.75 -7.61
CA ASN A 288 -17.66 16.81 -8.60
C ASN A 288 -18.91 17.66 -8.30
N LYS A 289 -19.85 17.12 -7.51
CA LYS A 289 -21.03 17.84 -7.03
C LYS A 289 -20.82 18.58 -5.71
N ASN A 290 -19.59 18.64 -5.21
CA ASN A 290 -19.22 19.26 -3.91
C ASN A 290 -19.92 18.60 -2.70
N PHE A 291 -20.34 17.34 -2.82
CA PHE A 291 -21.08 16.65 -1.75
C PHE A 291 -20.26 16.49 -0.46
N PHE A 292 -18.93 16.64 -0.54
CA PHE A 292 -17.98 16.46 0.58
C PHE A 292 -17.33 17.74 1.07
N ARG A 293 -17.51 18.89 0.41
CA ARG A 293 -16.91 20.15 0.81
C ARG A 293 -17.88 21.01 1.58
N LEU A 294 -17.62 21.10 2.88
CA LEU A 294 -18.24 22.09 3.76
C LEU A 294 -17.16 23.05 4.20
N ASP A 295 -17.45 24.37 4.18
CA ASP A 295 -16.59 25.39 4.78
C ASP A 295 -16.58 25.26 6.32
N GLU A 296 -15.75 26.08 7.00
CA GLU A 296 -15.67 26.11 8.46
C GLU A 296 -17.02 26.42 9.14
N HIS A 297 -17.99 26.93 8.38
CA HIS A 297 -19.34 27.32 8.81
C HIS A 297 -20.41 26.34 8.31
N CYS A 298 -20.04 25.14 7.87
CA CYS A 298 -20.94 24.13 7.29
C CYS A 298 -21.67 24.57 6.01
N LYS A 299 -21.14 25.55 5.28
CA LYS A 299 -21.66 25.95 3.97
C LYS A 299 -20.95 25.21 2.85
N PHE A 300 -21.68 24.81 1.80
CA PHE A 300 -21.09 24.21 0.60
C PHE A 300 -20.19 25.21 -0.12
N ILE A 301 -18.90 24.87 -0.29
CA ILE A 301 -17.98 25.66 -1.08
C ILE A 301 -18.22 25.34 -2.55
N THR A 302 -18.60 26.37 -3.32
CA THR A 302 -18.70 26.27 -4.79
C THR A 302 -17.28 26.26 -5.36
N ILE A 303 -16.84 25.12 -5.90
CA ILE A 303 -15.57 25.05 -6.62
C ILE A 303 -15.78 25.70 -7.97
N ASP A 304 -14.89 26.63 -8.33
CA ASP A 304 -14.77 27.13 -9.70
C ASP A 304 -14.32 25.96 -10.60
N LYS A 305 -15.29 25.36 -11.32
CA LYS A 305 -15.05 24.21 -12.20
C LYS A 305 -14.12 24.57 -13.35
N ASP A 306 -14.11 25.81 -13.78
CA ASP A 306 -13.28 26.26 -14.90
C ASP A 306 -11.83 26.41 -14.45
N ALA A 307 -11.59 26.93 -13.24
CA ALA A 307 -10.25 26.95 -12.63
C ALA A 307 -9.67 25.55 -12.42
N VAL A 308 -10.48 24.61 -11.91
CA VAL A 308 -10.06 23.21 -11.74
C VAL A 308 -9.82 22.52 -13.09
N ALA A 309 -10.66 22.77 -14.09
CA ALA A 309 -10.47 22.23 -15.43
C ALA A 309 -9.19 22.76 -16.07
N LYS A 310 -8.89 24.05 -15.91
CA LYS A 310 -7.67 24.69 -16.41
C LYS A 310 -6.42 24.09 -15.75
N ILE A 311 -6.39 23.96 -14.41
CA ILE A 311 -5.29 23.32 -13.69
C ILE A 311 -5.06 21.87 -14.15
N ASN A 312 -6.13 21.09 -14.36
CA ASN A 312 -6.03 19.72 -14.83
C ASN A 312 -5.60 19.62 -16.31
N ALA A 313 -5.92 20.61 -17.15
CA ALA A 313 -5.48 20.67 -18.54
C ALA A 313 -3.95 20.90 -18.66
N GLU A 314 -3.36 21.64 -17.74
CA GLU A 314 -1.92 21.92 -17.69
C GLU A 314 -1.10 20.75 -17.17
N LYS A 315 -1.72 19.75 -16.50
CA LYS A 315 -1.02 18.58 -15.96
C LYS A 315 -0.53 17.65 -17.05
N VAL A 316 0.65 17.09 -16.82
CA VAL A 316 1.37 16.20 -17.74
C VAL A 316 0.76 14.80 -17.74
N GLY A 317 0.48 14.27 -18.93
CA GLY A 317 0.05 12.90 -19.13
C GLY A 317 1.22 11.91 -19.20
N PHE A 318 0.91 10.63 -19.43
CA PHE A 318 1.92 9.56 -19.46
C PHE A 318 3.00 9.76 -20.53
N LYS A 319 2.62 10.23 -21.72
CA LYS A 319 3.58 10.51 -22.81
C LYS A 319 4.65 11.55 -22.44
N GLY A 320 4.31 12.50 -21.57
CA GLY A 320 5.23 13.53 -21.10
C GLY A 320 5.95 13.19 -19.78
N PHE A 321 5.73 12.01 -19.20
CA PHE A 321 6.22 11.67 -17.87
C PHE A 321 7.73 11.90 -17.73
N PHE A 322 8.54 11.20 -18.51
CA PHE A 322 10.01 11.34 -18.47
C PHE A 322 10.52 12.64 -19.05
N SER A 323 9.89 13.18 -20.09
CA SER A 323 10.36 14.42 -20.74
C SER A 323 10.17 15.66 -19.87
N SER A 324 9.16 15.65 -18.98
CA SER A 324 8.90 16.75 -18.05
C SER A 324 9.79 16.76 -16.81
N MET A 325 10.55 15.69 -16.57
CA MET A 325 11.44 15.58 -15.43
C MET A 325 12.71 16.41 -15.62
N ASN A 326 13.12 17.12 -14.59
CA ASN A 326 14.46 17.73 -14.51
C ASN A 326 15.55 16.67 -14.26
N TYR A 327 16.82 17.08 -14.31
CA TYR A 327 17.96 16.18 -14.16
C TYR A 327 17.93 15.39 -12.84
N ASN A 328 17.70 16.05 -11.72
CA ASN A 328 17.66 15.40 -10.41
C ASN A 328 16.49 14.42 -10.29
N GLU A 329 15.30 14.78 -10.79
CA GLU A 329 14.12 13.89 -10.80
C GLU A 329 14.41 12.61 -11.60
N LYS A 330 15.07 12.73 -12.76
CA LYS A 330 15.49 11.58 -13.57
C LYS A 330 16.46 10.68 -12.83
N ILE A 331 17.52 11.26 -12.21
CA ILE A 331 18.51 10.48 -11.47
C ILE A 331 17.84 9.69 -10.35
N TYR A 332 17.10 10.36 -9.45
CA TYR A 332 16.48 9.69 -8.33
C TYR A 332 15.47 8.63 -8.79
N SER A 333 14.67 8.90 -9.84
CA SER A 333 13.72 7.92 -10.38
C SER A 333 14.41 6.69 -10.96
N ILE A 334 15.45 6.87 -11.78
CA ILE A 334 16.18 5.78 -12.43
C ILE A 334 16.93 4.94 -11.40
N VAL A 335 17.69 5.59 -10.50
CA VAL A 335 18.46 4.88 -9.48
C VAL A 335 17.55 4.10 -8.55
N SER A 336 16.47 4.70 -8.06
CA SER A 336 15.48 4.00 -7.22
C SER A 336 14.86 2.82 -7.94
N PHE A 337 14.51 3.00 -9.23
CA PHE A 337 13.93 1.92 -10.03
C PHE A 337 14.91 0.77 -10.23
N ILE A 338 16.18 1.06 -10.51
CA ILE A 338 17.22 0.01 -10.65
C ILE A 338 17.36 -0.76 -9.33
N ILE A 339 17.51 -0.04 -8.20
CA ILE A 339 17.67 -0.69 -6.88
C ILE A 339 16.50 -1.61 -6.59
N ILE A 340 15.27 -1.12 -6.71
CA ILE A 340 14.08 -1.92 -6.37
C ILE A 340 13.88 -3.09 -7.33
N MET A 341 14.19 -2.93 -8.62
CA MET A 341 14.13 -4.01 -9.59
C MET A 341 15.15 -5.10 -9.30
N VAL A 342 16.38 -4.74 -8.89
CA VAL A 342 17.39 -5.71 -8.47
C VAL A 342 16.90 -6.50 -7.26
N ILE A 343 16.34 -5.84 -6.25
CA ILE A 343 15.76 -6.49 -5.07
C ILE A 343 14.61 -7.43 -5.47
N TRP A 344 13.68 -6.94 -6.29
CA TRP A 344 12.52 -7.71 -6.73
C TRP A 344 12.93 -8.95 -7.54
N ILE A 345 13.86 -8.81 -8.48
CA ILE A 345 14.39 -9.93 -9.29
C ILE A 345 15.12 -10.92 -8.38
N SER A 346 15.97 -10.46 -7.45
CA SER A 346 16.67 -11.33 -6.51
C SER A 346 15.68 -12.17 -5.69
N ASN A 347 14.69 -11.53 -5.10
CA ASN A 347 13.66 -12.24 -4.31
C ASN A 347 12.83 -13.21 -5.18
N THR A 348 12.56 -12.86 -6.44
CA THR A 348 11.87 -13.76 -7.37
C THR A 348 12.72 -14.99 -7.69
N ILE A 349 14.04 -14.83 -7.92
CA ILE A 349 14.95 -15.94 -8.18
C ILE A 349 15.04 -16.86 -6.95
N THR A 350 15.12 -16.31 -5.74
CA THR A 350 15.16 -17.12 -4.52
C THR A 350 13.88 -17.94 -4.31
N GLY A 351 12.74 -17.48 -4.81
CA GLY A 351 11.49 -18.24 -4.78
C GLY A 351 11.48 -19.46 -5.71
N PHE A 352 12.41 -19.57 -6.66
CA PHE A 352 12.59 -20.76 -7.51
C PHE A 352 13.68 -21.74 -6.99
N MET A 353 14.40 -21.38 -5.95
CA MET A 353 15.43 -22.21 -5.31
C MET A 353 14.87 -22.97 -4.12
#